data_ce7f79589becc2db87be081df9fc62fb
#
_entry.id   ce7f79589becc2db87be081df9fc62fb
#
_cell.length_a   1.000
_cell.length_b   1.000
_cell.length_c   1.000
_cell.angle_alpha   90.00
_cell.angle_beta   90.00
_cell.angle_gamma   90.00
#
_symmetry.space_group_name_H-M   'P 1'
#
loop_
_entity.id
_entity.type
_entity.pdbx_description
1 polymer ?
#
loop_
_entity_poly.entity_id
_entity_poly.type
_entity_poly.pdbx_seq_one_letter_code
_entity_poly.pdbx_strand_id
1 'polypeptide(L)'
;KRMIRRLVLSQTYQMSSEASRVALEVDPSNRLLQHANLKRLDAEAIRDSILSVSGRFNRTMYGPSVPVYYAARHGLTEGDPDNGPVDGDGRRSIYQEIRRNAHNPFLEVFDSPKPATTRGQRDATNVPAQSLTLLNSPFVIGQAAEWGTRLAEGQAGTVGGRIDHMFLKALARRPTEAERVRVVDYLTTVASQRQTSEHLLLYDA
;
A
#
# COMPACT_ATOMS: atom_id res chain seq x y z
N LYS A 1 -1.35 -17.72 19.12
CA LYS A 1 -1.74 -16.33 19.45
C LYS A 1 -0.93 -15.77 20.63
N ARG A 2 -0.86 -16.47 21.80
CA ARG A 2 -0.16 -15.97 23.01
C ARG A 2 1.33 -15.70 22.77
N MET A 3 2.03 -16.59 22.04
CA MET A 3 3.45 -16.40 21.69
C MET A 3 3.67 -15.22 20.78
N ILE A 4 2.87 -15.08 19.71
CA ILE A 4 2.95 -13.93 18.79
C ILE A 4 2.74 -12.62 19.55
N ARG A 5 1.71 -12.55 20.42
CA ARG A 5 1.48 -11.38 21.27
C ARG A 5 2.70 -11.03 22.13
N ARG A 6 3.36 -12.02 22.75
CA ARG A 6 4.57 -11.77 23.54
C ARG A 6 5.73 -11.23 22.73
N LEU A 7 5.89 -11.74 21.49
CA LEU A 7 6.94 -11.27 20.58
C LEU A 7 6.70 -9.81 20.18
N VAL A 8 5.51 -9.47 19.68
CA VAL A 8 5.21 -8.10 19.21
C VAL A 8 5.14 -7.07 20.34
N LEU A 9 4.92 -7.50 21.59
CA LEU A 9 4.94 -6.63 22.77
C LEU A 9 6.31 -6.57 23.45
N SER A 10 7.32 -7.29 22.94
CA SER A 10 8.67 -7.20 23.48
C SER A 10 9.33 -5.86 23.13
N GLN A 11 10.20 -5.36 24.01
CA GLN A 11 10.97 -4.14 23.73
C GLN A 11 11.82 -4.29 22.47
N THR A 12 12.41 -5.46 22.24
CA THR A 12 13.19 -5.75 21.04
C THR A 12 12.40 -5.60 19.75
N TYR A 13 11.13 -6.04 19.73
CA TYR A 13 10.28 -5.88 18.54
C TYR A 13 9.85 -4.43 18.32
N GLN A 14 9.72 -3.67 19.40
CA GLN A 14 9.27 -2.27 19.39
C GLN A 14 10.41 -1.26 19.31
N MET A 15 11.64 -1.71 19.08
CA MET A 15 12.79 -0.82 18.90
C MET A 15 12.60 0.12 17.72
N SER A 16 13.07 1.36 17.88
CA SER A 16 13.16 2.31 16.76
C SER A 16 14.11 1.79 15.68
N SER A 17 13.85 2.13 14.42
CA SER A 17 14.78 1.94 13.32
C SER A 17 15.79 3.08 13.19
N GLU A 18 15.65 4.14 13.97
CA GLU A 18 16.61 5.24 14.01
C GLU A 18 17.80 4.87 14.89
N ALA A 19 18.98 4.80 14.28
CA ALA A 19 20.23 4.58 14.99
C ALA A 19 20.73 5.88 15.62
N SER A 20 21.21 5.82 16.86
CA SER A 20 21.95 6.95 17.42
C SER A 20 23.29 7.11 16.71
N ARG A 21 23.86 8.36 16.71
CA ARG A 21 25.16 8.63 16.12
C ARG A 21 26.25 7.73 16.73
N VAL A 22 26.23 7.57 18.05
CA VAL A 22 27.18 6.70 18.77
C VAL A 22 27.03 5.22 18.34
N ALA A 23 25.80 4.76 18.16
CA ALA A 23 25.55 3.38 17.68
C ALA A 23 26.13 3.16 16.28
N LEU A 24 26.01 4.13 15.36
CA LEU A 24 26.58 4.06 14.02
C LEU A 24 28.12 4.10 14.01
N GLU A 25 28.73 4.79 14.96
CA GLU A 25 30.20 4.84 15.10
C GLU A 25 30.78 3.54 15.67
N VAL A 26 30.09 2.93 16.66
CA VAL A 26 30.57 1.73 17.37
C VAL A 26 30.22 0.43 16.63
N ASP A 27 29.00 0.35 16.06
CA ASP A 27 28.51 -0.83 15.36
C ASP A 27 27.77 -0.45 14.06
N PRO A 28 28.48 -0.02 13.01
CA PRO A 28 27.89 0.41 11.75
C PRO A 28 27.02 -0.66 11.08
N SER A 29 27.34 -1.92 11.34
CA SER A 29 26.63 -3.10 10.77
C SER A 29 25.46 -3.58 11.61
N ASN A 30 25.17 -2.90 12.72
CA ASN A 30 24.10 -3.26 13.67
C ASN A 30 24.14 -4.73 14.12
N ARG A 31 25.34 -5.29 14.32
CA ARG A 31 25.52 -6.68 14.76
C ARG A 31 25.03 -6.92 16.19
N LEU A 32 25.07 -5.87 17.01
CA LEU A 32 24.62 -5.90 18.41
C LEU A 32 23.13 -5.56 18.54
N LEU A 33 22.42 -5.35 17.41
CA LEU A 33 20.98 -5.07 17.36
C LEU A 33 20.58 -3.86 18.21
N GLN A 34 21.31 -2.76 18.09
CA GLN A 34 21.03 -1.52 18.83
C GLN A 34 19.78 -0.78 18.30
N HIS A 35 19.38 -1.05 17.07
CA HIS A 35 18.17 -0.53 16.45
C HIS A 35 17.51 -1.60 15.57
N ALA A 36 16.23 -1.44 15.25
CA ALA A 36 15.54 -2.33 14.32
C ALA A 36 16.08 -2.13 12.88
N ASN A 37 16.39 -3.21 12.19
CA ASN A 37 16.76 -3.13 10.79
C ASN A 37 15.52 -2.80 9.94
N LEU A 38 15.65 -1.85 9.02
CA LEU A 38 14.63 -1.57 8.01
C LEU A 38 14.48 -2.78 7.10
N LYS A 39 13.27 -3.29 6.99
CA LYS A 39 12.92 -4.38 6.10
C LYS A 39 11.74 -3.98 5.23
N ARG A 40 11.88 -4.15 3.91
CA ARG A 40 10.76 -3.94 3.00
C ARG A 40 9.68 -4.99 3.26
N LEU A 41 8.42 -4.59 3.17
CA LEU A 41 7.29 -5.50 3.20
C LEU A 41 7.30 -6.42 1.98
N ASP A 42 6.86 -7.65 2.15
CA ASP A 42 6.61 -8.58 1.06
C ASP A 42 5.42 -8.09 0.21
N ALA A 43 5.38 -8.47 -1.07
CA ALA A 43 4.37 -8.04 -2.03
C ALA A 43 2.93 -8.19 -1.51
N GLU A 44 2.64 -9.32 -0.90
CA GLU A 44 1.34 -9.64 -0.32
C GLU A 44 1.00 -8.72 0.86
N ALA A 45 2.00 -8.40 1.68
CA ALA A 45 1.83 -7.48 2.81
C ALA A 45 1.62 -6.03 2.34
N ILE A 46 2.29 -5.60 1.26
CA ILE A 46 2.06 -4.29 0.64
C ILE A 46 0.61 -4.19 0.15
N ARG A 47 0.12 -5.17 -0.60
CA ARG A 47 -1.26 -5.18 -1.10
C ARG A 47 -2.27 -5.20 0.06
N ASP A 48 -2.09 -6.08 1.04
CA ASP A 48 -2.98 -6.19 2.19
C ASP A 48 -2.98 -4.90 3.05
N SER A 49 -1.84 -4.20 3.13
CA SER A 49 -1.74 -2.90 3.79
C SER A 49 -2.53 -1.82 3.06
N ILE A 50 -2.46 -1.76 1.72
CA ILE A 50 -3.23 -0.82 0.90
C ILE A 50 -4.74 -1.05 1.13
N LEU A 51 -5.21 -2.30 1.09
CA LEU A 51 -6.60 -2.65 1.39
C LEU A 51 -7.01 -2.26 2.83
N SER A 52 -6.10 -2.44 3.78
CA SER A 52 -6.35 -2.07 5.19
C SER A 52 -6.48 -0.56 5.38
N VAL A 53 -5.63 0.21 4.71
CA VAL A 53 -5.64 1.68 4.74
C VAL A 53 -6.90 2.23 4.10
N SER A 54 -7.29 1.73 2.92
CA SER A 54 -8.52 2.13 2.22
C SER A 54 -9.79 1.73 2.98
N GLY A 55 -9.70 0.74 3.89
CA GLY A 55 -10.84 0.20 4.62
C GLY A 55 -11.60 -0.88 3.83
N ARG A 56 -11.07 -1.33 2.69
CA ARG A 56 -11.65 -2.43 1.86
C ARG A 56 -11.21 -3.81 2.33
N PHE A 57 -10.34 -3.91 3.33
CA PHE A 57 -9.75 -5.17 3.77
C PHE A 57 -10.80 -6.14 4.33
N ASN A 58 -11.05 -7.22 3.62
CA ASN A 58 -11.95 -8.29 4.01
C ASN A 58 -11.23 -9.31 4.89
N ARG A 59 -11.66 -9.42 6.16
CA ARG A 59 -11.07 -10.33 7.16
C ARG A 59 -11.67 -11.73 7.17
N THR A 60 -12.60 -12.03 6.27
CA THR A 60 -13.20 -13.36 6.19
C THR A 60 -12.12 -14.40 5.95
N MET A 61 -12.11 -15.42 6.76
CA MET A 61 -11.19 -16.54 6.67
C MET A 61 -11.86 -17.71 5.94
N TYR A 62 -11.01 -18.51 5.29
CA TYR A 62 -11.44 -19.72 4.55
C TYR A 62 -12.29 -19.40 3.31
N GLY A 63 -12.86 -20.43 2.70
CA GLY A 63 -13.62 -20.34 1.46
C GLY A 63 -12.75 -20.45 0.20
N PRO A 64 -13.35 -20.33 -0.99
CA PRO A 64 -12.66 -20.45 -2.26
C PRO A 64 -11.66 -19.30 -2.48
N SER A 65 -10.66 -19.54 -3.33
CA SER A 65 -9.77 -18.51 -3.82
C SER A 65 -10.50 -17.51 -4.72
N VAL A 66 -9.97 -16.28 -4.76
CA VAL A 66 -10.48 -15.23 -5.65
C VAL A 66 -9.62 -15.21 -6.91
N PRO A 67 -10.22 -15.22 -8.11
CA PRO A 67 -9.49 -15.12 -9.35
C PRO A 67 -8.61 -13.86 -9.39
N VAL A 68 -7.47 -13.96 -10.08
CA VAL A 68 -6.56 -12.83 -10.23
C VAL A 68 -7.09 -11.89 -11.31
N TYR A 69 -7.00 -10.58 -11.07
CA TYR A 69 -7.23 -9.57 -12.08
C TYR A 69 -6.06 -9.53 -13.07
N TYR A 70 -6.37 -9.68 -14.34
CA TYR A 70 -5.44 -9.48 -15.44
C TYR A 70 -5.89 -8.25 -16.24
N ALA A 71 -5.04 -7.26 -16.34
CA ALA A 71 -5.25 -6.23 -17.34
C ALA A 71 -5.30 -6.88 -18.74
N ALA A 72 -5.92 -6.23 -19.73
CA ALA A 72 -6.19 -6.74 -21.10
C ALA A 72 -5.03 -7.47 -21.83
N ARG A 73 -3.87 -7.56 -21.18
CA ARG A 73 -2.65 -8.21 -21.63
C ARG A 73 -2.78 -9.70 -21.95
N HIS A 74 -3.80 -10.37 -21.41
CA HIS A 74 -4.05 -11.81 -21.58
C HIS A 74 -5.31 -12.10 -22.41
N GLY A 75 -5.86 -11.09 -23.10
CA GLY A 75 -7.08 -11.26 -23.87
C GLY A 75 -8.37 -11.36 -23.04
N LEU A 76 -8.25 -11.22 -21.71
CA LEU A 76 -9.39 -11.14 -20.82
C LEU A 76 -9.85 -9.69 -20.68
N THR A 77 -11.15 -9.47 -20.69
CA THR A 77 -11.76 -8.15 -20.48
C THR A 77 -12.35 -8.04 -19.08
N GLU A 78 -12.66 -6.82 -18.68
CA GLU A 78 -13.42 -6.58 -17.44
C GLU A 78 -14.80 -7.24 -17.54
N GLY A 79 -15.17 -8.07 -16.54
CA GLY A 79 -16.40 -8.85 -16.56
C GLY A 79 -16.26 -10.27 -17.13
N ASP A 80 -15.09 -10.64 -17.66
CA ASP A 80 -14.82 -12.03 -18.03
C ASP A 80 -14.79 -12.93 -16.77
N PRO A 81 -15.50 -14.08 -16.77
CA PRO A 81 -15.57 -14.95 -15.57
C PRO A 81 -14.22 -15.43 -15.06
N ASP A 82 -13.23 -15.50 -15.93
CA ASP A 82 -11.87 -15.90 -15.58
C ASP A 82 -10.99 -14.72 -15.13
N ASN A 83 -11.50 -13.49 -15.23
CA ASN A 83 -10.81 -12.29 -14.76
C ASN A 83 -11.39 -11.87 -13.41
N GLY A 84 -10.57 -11.87 -12.38
CA GLY A 84 -10.99 -11.48 -11.04
C GLY A 84 -11.23 -9.97 -10.91
N PRO A 85 -11.87 -9.54 -9.83
CA PRO A 85 -12.01 -8.12 -9.53
C PRO A 85 -10.66 -7.47 -9.26
N VAL A 86 -10.51 -6.19 -9.62
CA VAL A 86 -9.25 -5.43 -9.50
C VAL A 86 -8.69 -5.46 -8.08
N ASP A 87 -9.55 -5.36 -7.08
CA ASP A 87 -9.17 -5.38 -5.67
C ASP A 87 -9.25 -6.78 -5.02
N GLY A 88 -9.63 -7.81 -5.78
CA GLY A 88 -9.80 -9.17 -5.28
C GLY A 88 -10.86 -9.27 -4.18
N ASP A 89 -11.98 -8.53 -4.30
CA ASP A 89 -13.04 -8.41 -3.30
C ASP A 89 -12.53 -8.00 -1.89
N GLY A 90 -11.41 -7.28 -1.85
CA GLY A 90 -10.76 -6.90 -0.61
C GLY A 90 -10.15 -8.08 0.16
N ARG A 91 -10.20 -9.30 -0.37
CA ARG A 91 -9.67 -10.50 0.29
C ARG A 91 -8.16 -10.40 0.46
N ARG A 92 -7.66 -10.99 1.56
CA ARG A 92 -6.22 -11.10 1.81
C ARG A 92 -5.52 -11.78 0.65
N SER A 93 -4.29 -11.34 0.37
CA SER A 93 -3.49 -11.87 -0.73
C SER A 93 -3.27 -13.38 -0.67
N ILE A 94 -3.30 -13.99 0.53
CA ILE A 94 -3.23 -15.45 0.71
C ILE A 94 -4.41 -16.20 0.07
N TYR A 95 -5.54 -15.53 -0.19
CA TYR A 95 -6.71 -16.12 -0.84
C TYR A 95 -6.80 -15.80 -2.33
N GLN A 96 -5.82 -15.10 -2.90
CA GLN A 96 -5.76 -14.96 -4.34
C GLN A 96 -5.37 -16.28 -5.01
N GLU A 97 -6.01 -16.58 -6.11
CA GLU A 97 -5.66 -17.73 -6.94
C GLU A 97 -4.22 -17.58 -7.45
N ILE A 98 -3.48 -18.69 -7.46
CA ILE A 98 -2.15 -18.74 -8.03
C ILE A 98 -2.19 -19.60 -9.29
N ARG A 99 -2.03 -18.97 -10.45
CA ARG A 99 -1.90 -19.66 -11.72
C ARG A 99 -0.43 -19.73 -12.14
N ARG A 100 0.02 -20.91 -12.56
CA ARG A 100 1.43 -21.15 -12.88
C ARG A 100 1.97 -20.22 -13.98
N ASN A 101 1.16 -19.93 -14.96
CA ASN A 101 1.54 -19.14 -16.15
C ASN A 101 0.99 -17.71 -16.14
N ALA A 102 0.26 -17.32 -15.09
CA ALA A 102 -0.35 -16.01 -15.00
C ALA A 102 -0.28 -15.49 -13.56
N HIS A 103 0.55 -14.49 -13.37
CA HIS A 103 0.78 -13.85 -12.09
C HIS A 103 -0.07 -12.60 -11.93
N ASN A 104 -0.38 -12.25 -10.69
CA ASN A 104 -0.91 -10.95 -10.37
C ASN A 104 0.14 -9.88 -10.72
N PRO A 105 -0.13 -8.96 -11.67
CA PRO A 105 0.86 -7.97 -12.13
C PRO A 105 1.35 -7.05 -11.02
N PHE A 106 0.48 -6.71 -10.06
CA PHE A 106 0.87 -5.89 -8.92
C PHE A 106 1.88 -6.63 -8.02
N LEU A 107 1.58 -7.89 -7.67
CA LEU A 107 2.46 -8.68 -6.81
C LEU A 107 3.81 -8.97 -7.50
N GLU A 108 3.81 -9.19 -8.81
CA GLU A 108 5.03 -9.47 -9.58
C GLU A 108 6.03 -8.31 -9.51
N VAL A 109 5.56 -7.07 -9.61
CA VAL A 109 6.41 -5.88 -9.52
C VAL A 109 7.08 -5.76 -8.15
N PHE A 110 6.45 -6.28 -7.09
CA PHE A 110 6.99 -6.27 -5.72
C PHE A 110 7.69 -7.58 -5.33
N ASP A 111 8.25 -8.30 -6.29
CA ASP A 111 9.06 -9.51 -6.11
C ASP A 111 8.30 -10.70 -5.48
N SER A 112 7.01 -10.84 -5.75
CA SER A 112 6.29 -12.05 -5.41
C SER A 112 6.94 -13.27 -6.11
N PRO A 113 7.12 -14.40 -5.41
CA PRO A 113 7.74 -15.59 -6.01
C PRO A 113 6.92 -16.11 -7.21
N LYS A 114 7.63 -16.44 -8.30
CA LYS A 114 7.00 -17.04 -9.48
C LYS A 114 6.69 -18.52 -9.21
N PRO A 115 5.44 -18.98 -9.35
CA PRO A 115 5.07 -20.37 -9.02
C PRO A 115 5.75 -21.40 -9.93
N ALA A 116 6.28 -20.97 -11.08
CA ALA A 116 6.95 -21.85 -12.03
C ALA A 116 8.38 -22.26 -11.61
N THR A 117 8.98 -21.56 -10.62
CA THR A 117 10.38 -21.79 -10.23
C THR A 117 10.52 -21.93 -8.72
N THR A 118 11.34 -22.89 -8.29
CA THR A 118 11.71 -23.05 -6.88
C THR A 118 12.76 -22.01 -6.52
N ARG A 119 12.56 -21.30 -5.40
CA ARG A 119 13.53 -20.35 -4.86
C ARG A 119 13.74 -20.60 -3.37
N GLY A 120 15.01 -20.57 -2.94
CA GLY A 120 15.37 -20.72 -1.52
C GLY A 120 15.13 -19.44 -0.71
N GLN A 121 15.10 -18.28 -1.35
CA GLN A 121 14.89 -16.98 -0.71
C GLN A 121 14.11 -16.05 -1.63
N ARG A 122 13.28 -15.17 -1.06
CA ARG A 122 12.60 -14.11 -1.80
C ARG A 122 13.57 -13.01 -2.20
N ASP A 123 13.43 -12.52 -3.42
CA ASP A 123 14.12 -11.31 -3.84
C ASP A 123 13.54 -10.09 -3.11
N ALA A 124 14.34 -9.05 -2.95
CA ALA A 124 13.92 -7.76 -2.43
C ALA A 124 14.63 -6.67 -3.23
N THR A 125 14.05 -6.31 -4.37
CA THR A 125 14.59 -5.29 -5.25
C THR A 125 14.02 -3.91 -4.90
N ASN A 126 14.72 -2.86 -5.28
CA ASN A 126 14.20 -1.49 -5.22
C ASN A 126 14.39 -0.87 -6.61
N VAL A 127 13.34 -0.92 -7.40
CA VAL A 127 13.36 -0.49 -8.81
C VAL A 127 12.31 0.58 -9.08
N PRO A 128 12.54 1.50 -10.03
CA PRO A 128 11.58 2.56 -10.37
C PRO A 128 10.19 2.06 -10.76
N ALA A 129 10.10 0.85 -11.33
CA ALA A 129 8.83 0.24 -11.69
C ALA A 129 7.87 0.09 -10.50
N GLN A 130 8.38 -0.10 -9.28
CA GLN A 130 7.57 -0.20 -8.07
C GLN A 130 6.89 1.13 -7.75
N SER A 131 7.62 2.24 -7.81
CA SER A 131 7.07 3.58 -7.61
C SER A 131 6.04 3.94 -8.68
N LEU A 132 6.32 3.62 -9.94
CA LEU A 132 5.38 3.83 -11.05
C LEU A 132 4.10 2.99 -10.88
N THR A 133 4.22 1.77 -10.39
CA THR A 133 3.06 0.91 -10.11
C THR A 133 2.21 1.49 -8.98
N LEU A 134 2.80 2.03 -7.92
CA LEU A 134 2.05 2.70 -6.86
C LEU A 134 1.30 3.94 -7.36
N LEU A 135 1.81 4.62 -8.39
CA LEU A 135 1.15 5.82 -8.95
C LEU A 135 0.10 5.48 -10.02
N ASN A 136 0.27 4.41 -10.78
CA ASN A 136 -0.51 4.17 -12.00
C ASN A 136 -1.36 2.88 -11.98
N SER A 137 -1.20 2.02 -10.97
CA SER A 137 -1.98 0.78 -10.91
C SER A 137 -3.47 1.08 -10.68
N PRO A 138 -4.38 0.52 -11.48
CA PRO A 138 -5.83 0.64 -11.27
C PRO A 138 -6.25 0.21 -9.86
N PHE A 139 -5.59 -0.83 -9.32
CA PHE A 139 -5.79 -1.27 -7.94
C PHE A 139 -5.50 -0.15 -6.94
N VAL A 140 -4.33 0.48 -7.02
CA VAL A 140 -3.94 1.54 -6.08
C VAL A 140 -4.82 2.78 -6.23
N ILE A 141 -5.09 3.20 -7.46
CA ILE A 141 -5.96 4.35 -7.76
C ILE A 141 -7.38 4.11 -7.20
N GLY A 142 -7.95 2.93 -7.42
CA GLY A 142 -9.25 2.57 -6.87
C GLY A 142 -9.28 2.58 -5.34
N GLN A 143 -8.23 2.04 -4.69
CA GLN A 143 -8.14 2.08 -3.24
C GLN A 143 -7.94 3.51 -2.70
N ALA A 144 -7.20 4.36 -3.41
CA ALA A 144 -7.03 5.75 -3.04
C ALA A 144 -8.35 6.54 -3.14
N ALA A 145 -9.15 6.30 -4.18
CA ALA A 145 -10.47 6.90 -4.35
C ALA A 145 -11.43 6.49 -3.22
N GLU A 146 -11.51 5.20 -2.91
CA GLU A 146 -12.29 4.67 -1.77
C GLU A 146 -11.86 5.32 -0.44
N TRP A 147 -10.56 5.43 -0.22
CA TRP A 147 -10.05 6.07 0.99
C TRP A 147 -10.39 7.56 1.04
N GLY A 148 -10.26 8.26 -0.09
CA GLY A 148 -10.63 9.67 -0.21
C GLY A 148 -12.11 9.93 0.14
N THR A 149 -13.03 9.11 -0.38
CA THR A 149 -14.45 9.16 -0.07
C THR A 149 -14.70 8.98 1.43
N ARG A 150 -14.11 7.95 2.04
CA ARG A 150 -14.25 7.71 3.49
C ARG A 150 -13.67 8.82 4.36
N LEU A 151 -12.59 9.45 3.91
CA LEU A 151 -12.02 10.62 4.61
C LEU A 151 -12.91 11.85 4.50
N ALA A 152 -13.60 12.02 3.37
CA ALA A 152 -14.55 13.12 3.17
C ALA A 152 -15.80 12.97 4.05
N GLU A 153 -16.30 11.73 4.18
CA GLU A 153 -17.48 11.38 5.00
C GLU A 153 -17.16 11.28 6.50
N GLY A 154 -15.90 11.11 6.85
CA GLY A 154 -15.47 10.90 8.24
C GLY A 154 -15.56 12.17 9.12
N GLN A 155 -15.59 11.96 10.44
CA GLN A 155 -15.75 13.02 11.47
C GLN A 155 -14.52 13.93 11.65
N ALA A 156 -13.44 13.75 10.91
CA ALA A 156 -12.27 14.63 10.99
C ALA A 156 -12.58 15.98 10.29
N GLY A 157 -13.36 16.83 10.96
CA GLY A 157 -14.01 18.03 10.41
C GLY A 157 -13.11 19.09 9.78
N THR A 158 -11.78 19.04 9.94
CA THR A 158 -10.82 19.99 9.37
C THR A 158 -9.85 19.31 8.40
N VAL A 159 -9.32 20.08 7.43
CA VAL A 159 -8.28 19.58 6.51
C VAL A 159 -7.07 19.04 7.29
N GLY A 160 -6.61 19.76 8.30
CA GLY A 160 -5.49 19.34 9.14
C GLY A 160 -5.77 18.02 9.87
N GLY A 161 -6.98 17.84 10.42
CA GLY A 161 -7.39 16.59 11.06
C GLY A 161 -7.43 15.41 10.10
N ARG A 162 -7.88 15.62 8.86
CA ARG A 162 -7.84 14.59 7.79
C ARG A 162 -6.42 14.20 7.42
N ILE A 163 -5.52 15.17 7.30
CA ILE A 163 -4.09 14.92 7.03
C ILE A 163 -3.47 14.10 8.16
N ASP A 164 -3.71 14.45 9.42
CA ASP A 164 -3.23 13.68 10.58
C ASP A 164 -3.75 12.25 10.56
N HIS A 165 -5.04 12.08 10.27
CA HIS A 165 -5.64 10.75 10.16
C HIS A 165 -5.00 9.92 9.05
N MET A 166 -4.74 10.52 7.88
CA MET A 166 -4.06 9.85 6.76
C MET A 166 -2.68 9.33 7.16
N PHE A 167 -1.86 10.17 7.78
CA PHE A 167 -0.52 9.78 8.21
C PHE A 167 -0.53 8.71 9.30
N LEU A 168 -1.40 8.85 10.30
CA LEU A 168 -1.56 7.85 11.34
C LEU A 168 -2.03 6.50 10.78
N LYS A 169 -2.98 6.52 9.84
CA LYS A 169 -3.53 5.30 9.24
C LYS A 169 -2.55 4.58 8.34
N ALA A 170 -1.82 5.32 7.49
CA ALA A 170 -0.92 4.74 6.49
C ALA A 170 0.50 4.49 7.02
N LEU A 171 1.00 5.36 7.91
CA LEU A 171 2.40 5.39 8.32
C LEU A 171 2.60 5.22 9.84
N ALA A 172 1.51 5.07 10.60
CA ALA A 172 1.50 4.95 12.07
C ALA A 172 2.21 6.11 12.81
N ARG A 173 2.36 7.26 12.17
CA ARG A 173 2.93 8.48 12.74
C ARG A 173 2.17 9.73 12.29
N ARG A 174 2.33 10.82 12.99
CA ARG A 174 1.84 12.12 12.54
C ARG A 174 2.73 12.69 11.44
N PRO A 175 2.20 13.58 10.57
CA PRO A 175 3.02 14.31 9.61
C PRO A 175 3.96 15.28 10.33
N THR A 176 5.12 15.50 9.76
CA THR A 176 5.96 16.65 10.11
C THR A 176 5.31 17.93 9.56
N GLU A 177 5.73 19.10 10.07
CA GLU A 177 5.18 20.37 9.58
C GLU A 177 5.45 20.57 8.08
N ALA A 178 6.64 20.20 7.60
CA ALA A 178 7.00 20.27 6.19
C ALA A 178 6.14 19.35 5.30
N GLU A 179 5.76 18.16 5.80
CA GLU A 179 4.84 17.27 5.09
C GLU A 179 3.43 17.83 5.06
N ARG A 180 2.97 18.40 6.17
CA ARG A 180 1.66 19.06 6.28
C ARG A 180 1.52 20.19 5.28
N VAL A 181 2.48 21.10 5.24
CA VAL A 181 2.52 22.23 4.29
C VAL A 181 2.44 21.71 2.85
N ARG A 182 3.28 20.74 2.48
CA ARG A 182 3.26 20.17 1.12
C ARG A 182 1.91 19.57 0.72
N VAL A 183 1.24 18.88 1.64
CA VAL A 183 -0.08 18.30 1.36
C VAL A 183 -1.13 19.40 1.18
N VAL A 184 -1.12 20.44 2.02
CA VAL A 184 -2.04 21.57 1.92
C VAL A 184 -1.82 22.33 0.60
N ASP A 185 -0.59 22.63 0.23
CA ASP A 185 -0.24 23.31 -1.02
C ASP A 185 -0.70 22.49 -2.23
N TYR A 186 -0.49 21.17 -2.21
CA TYR A 186 -0.98 20.29 -3.26
C TYR A 186 -2.51 20.33 -3.39
N LEU A 187 -3.23 20.20 -2.28
CA LEU A 187 -4.70 20.26 -2.28
C LEU A 187 -5.22 21.60 -2.79
N THR A 188 -4.59 22.71 -2.41
CA THR A 188 -4.94 24.05 -2.87
C THR A 188 -4.71 24.20 -4.38
N THR A 189 -3.58 23.71 -4.88
CA THR A 189 -3.24 23.74 -6.31
C THR A 189 -4.23 22.92 -7.13
N VAL A 190 -4.57 21.70 -6.71
CA VAL A 190 -5.53 20.83 -7.40
C VAL A 190 -6.94 21.45 -7.38
N ALA A 191 -7.34 22.06 -6.26
CA ALA A 191 -8.65 22.73 -6.17
C ALA A 191 -8.75 23.91 -7.14
N SER A 192 -7.71 24.75 -7.24
CA SER A 192 -7.68 25.89 -8.18
C SER A 192 -7.70 25.45 -9.64
N GLN A 193 -6.96 24.38 -9.98
CA GLN A 193 -6.94 23.83 -11.33
C GLN A 193 -8.32 23.28 -11.75
N ARG A 194 -9.03 22.59 -10.85
CA ARG A 194 -10.39 22.10 -11.13
C ARG A 194 -11.39 23.23 -11.35
N GLN A 195 -11.37 24.27 -10.54
CA GLN A 195 -12.23 25.44 -10.73
C GLN A 195 -11.98 26.10 -12.09
N THR A 196 -10.72 26.22 -12.50
CA THR A 196 -10.37 26.78 -13.82
C THR A 196 -10.86 25.89 -14.96
N SER A 197 -10.76 24.58 -14.84
CA SER A 197 -11.23 23.64 -15.86
C SER A 197 -12.75 23.63 -16.00
N GLU A 198 -13.49 23.68 -14.89
CA GLU A 198 -14.95 23.78 -14.91
C GLU A 198 -15.42 25.10 -15.52
N HIS A 199 -14.71 26.20 -15.28
CA HIS A 199 -15.01 27.50 -15.85
C HIS A 199 -14.80 27.52 -17.38
N LEU A 200 -13.75 26.86 -17.88
CA LEU A 200 -13.46 26.72 -19.32
C LEU A 200 -14.54 25.91 -20.05
N LEU A 201 -15.03 24.84 -19.45
CA LEU A 201 -16.08 23.98 -20.03
C LEU A 201 -17.44 24.67 -20.12
N LEU A 202 -17.69 25.73 -19.32
CA LEU A 202 -18.92 26.51 -19.34
C LEU A 202 -18.91 27.62 -20.40
N TYR A 203 -17.74 27.95 -20.99
CA TYR A 203 -17.60 28.96 -22.03
C TYR A 203 -17.59 28.38 -23.46
N ASP A 204 -17.40 27.07 -23.62
CA ASP A 204 -17.39 26.37 -24.90
C ASP A 204 -18.73 25.68 -25.23
N ALA A 205 -19.79 25.96 -24.47
CA ALA A 205 -21.15 25.47 -24.66
C ALA A 205 -22.09 26.65 -25.00
#